data_9b279fc687ab3fe47b05ddc37f426ee9
#
_entry.id   9b279fc687ab3fe47b05ddc37f426ee9
#
_cell.length_a   1.000
_cell.length_b   1.000
_cell.length_c   1.000
_cell.angle_alpha   90.00
_cell.angle_beta   90.00
_cell.angle_gamma   90.00
#
_symmetry.space_group_name_H-M   'P 1'
#
loop_
_entity.id
_entity.type
_entity.pdbx_description
1 polymer ?
#
loop_
_entity_poly.entity_id
_entity_poly.type
_entity_poly.pdbx_seq_one_letter_code
_entity_poly.pdbx_strand_id
1 'polypeptide(L)'
;MTVELPGWTHSYSGKVRDLYLPAEPHPAGDVVLVVASDRISAYDHVLSTPVPGKGVVLTQLSLWWFEQLADLVPHHVVTAEVGPGGVPAAVAGRAMVCRRLEMFPVECVARGYLTGSGLVEYRAGGSVCGVPLPDGLEDGSRLPEPIFTPATKAAVGEHDENVSFEVVAEQIGASDAALLRDLTLAVYSRAEGLARDRGVILADTKLEFGRALEGPHAGAVVLGDEVLTPDSSRFWPADAWQPGRAQP
;
A
#
# COMPACT_ATOMS: atom_id res chain seq x y z
N MET A 1 -5.99 -7.08 21.53
CA MET A 1 -7.04 -6.28 22.22
C MET A 1 -7.05 -4.90 21.57
N THR A 2 -8.21 -4.43 21.17
CA THR A 2 -8.41 -3.06 20.68
C THR A 2 -8.22 -2.07 21.83
N VAL A 3 -7.61 -0.93 21.56
CA VAL A 3 -7.37 0.12 22.55
C VAL A 3 -8.60 1.02 22.62
N GLU A 4 -9.10 1.32 23.83
CA GLU A 4 -10.13 2.35 23.99
C GLU A 4 -9.49 3.73 23.79
N LEU A 5 -10.07 4.53 22.90
CA LEU A 5 -9.56 5.85 22.53
C LEU A 5 -10.65 6.90 22.77
N PRO A 6 -10.44 7.86 23.69
CA PRO A 6 -11.38 8.93 23.93
C PRO A 6 -11.69 9.72 22.67
N GLY A 7 -12.98 9.94 22.39
CA GLY A 7 -13.46 10.65 21.19
C GLY A 7 -13.50 9.81 19.90
N TRP A 8 -13.14 8.52 19.97
CA TRP A 8 -13.13 7.61 18.84
C TRP A 8 -13.80 6.29 19.18
N THR A 9 -14.57 5.75 18.24
CA THR A 9 -15.26 4.46 18.35
C THR A 9 -14.59 3.45 17.43
N HIS A 10 -14.18 2.30 17.97
CA HIS A 10 -13.62 1.22 17.16
C HIS A 10 -14.65 0.75 16.12
N SER A 11 -14.24 0.67 14.87
CA SER A 11 -15.09 0.29 13.74
C SER A 11 -14.69 -1.05 13.13
N TYR A 12 -13.39 -1.28 12.95
CA TYR A 12 -12.90 -2.48 12.25
C TYR A 12 -11.48 -2.84 12.71
N SER A 13 -11.20 -4.14 12.76
CA SER A 13 -9.84 -4.67 12.94
C SER A 13 -9.43 -5.50 11.72
N GLY A 14 -8.45 -5.00 10.99
CA GLY A 14 -7.76 -5.75 9.94
C GLY A 14 -6.65 -6.64 10.50
N LYS A 15 -5.89 -7.28 9.60
CA LYS A 15 -4.77 -8.17 9.97
C LYS A 15 -3.71 -7.44 10.80
N VAL A 16 -3.39 -6.19 10.43
CA VAL A 16 -2.30 -5.40 11.02
C VAL A 16 -2.68 -3.98 11.44
N ARG A 17 -3.90 -3.53 11.14
CA ARG A 17 -4.42 -2.20 11.49
C ARG A 17 -5.80 -2.27 12.13
N ASP A 18 -6.09 -1.27 12.95
CA ASP A 18 -7.40 -1.05 13.54
C ASP A 18 -7.92 0.32 13.09
N LEU A 19 -9.21 0.38 12.74
CA LEU A 19 -9.89 1.58 12.27
C LEU A 19 -10.88 2.07 13.32
N TYR A 20 -10.90 3.37 13.52
CA TYR A 20 -11.82 4.04 14.44
C TYR A 20 -12.53 5.20 13.73
N LEU A 21 -13.79 5.37 14.02
CA LEU A 21 -14.59 6.51 13.58
C LEU A 21 -14.70 7.54 14.71
N PRO A 22 -14.78 8.83 14.41
CA PRO A 22 -14.98 9.84 15.43
C PRO A 22 -16.35 9.63 16.11
N ALA A 23 -16.39 9.78 17.45
CA ALA A 23 -17.62 9.64 18.23
C ALA A 23 -18.58 10.83 18.00
N GLU A 24 -18.04 11.98 17.61
CA GLU A 24 -18.75 13.21 17.30
C GLU A 24 -18.26 13.76 15.94
N PRO A 25 -19.01 14.64 15.26
CA PRO A 25 -18.57 15.24 14.00
C PRO A 25 -17.17 15.84 14.08
N HIS A 26 -16.29 15.42 13.19
CA HIS A 26 -14.90 15.87 13.20
C HIS A 26 -14.71 17.17 12.44
N PRO A 27 -13.86 18.13 12.92
CA PRO A 27 -13.65 19.42 12.23
C PRO A 27 -13.14 19.30 10.79
N ALA A 28 -12.43 18.22 10.46
CA ALA A 28 -11.93 17.96 9.11
C ALA A 28 -12.93 17.23 8.20
N GLY A 29 -14.18 17.00 8.64
CA GLY A 29 -15.22 16.28 7.89
C GLY A 29 -15.21 14.77 8.13
N ASP A 30 -15.54 13.99 7.10
CA ASP A 30 -15.60 12.52 7.18
C ASP A 30 -14.19 11.92 7.22
N VAL A 31 -13.78 11.50 8.42
CA VAL A 31 -12.44 10.97 8.67
C VAL A 31 -12.48 9.61 9.35
N VAL A 32 -11.36 8.91 9.27
CA VAL A 32 -11.07 7.67 9.97
C VAL A 32 -9.71 7.80 10.66
N LEU A 33 -9.61 7.33 11.90
CA LEU A 33 -8.32 7.15 12.55
C LEU A 33 -7.81 5.74 12.21
N VAL A 34 -6.69 5.69 11.52
CA VAL A 34 -5.99 4.45 11.15
C VAL A 34 -4.90 4.23 12.17
N VAL A 35 -4.96 3.11 12.89
CA VAL A 35 -4.00 2.75 13.94
C VAL A 35 -3.23 1.50 13.51
N ALA A 36 -1.95 1.65 13.22
CA ALA A 36 -1.07 0.52 12.96
C ALA A 36 -0.80 -0.25 14.25
N SER A 37 -0.75 -1.56 14.14
CA SER A 37 -0.45 -2.45 15.26
C SER A 37 0.91 -3.11 15.08
N ASP A 38 1.39 -3.73 16.15
CA ASP A 38 2.59 -4.56 16.13
C ASP A 38 2.32 -5.99 15.63
N ARG A 39 1.08 -6.29 15.23
CA ARG A 39 0.74 -7.56 14.58
C ARG A 39 1.48 -7.71 13.27
N ILE A 40 1.89 -8.93 12.94
CA ILE A 40 2.44 -9.29 11.63
C ILE A 40 1.57 -10.38 11.02
N SER A 41 1.31 -10.27 9.73
CA SER A 41 0.58 -11.26 8.96
C SER A 41 1.48 -11.86 7.88
N ALA A 42 1.44 -13.17 7.73
CA ALA A 42 2.11 -13.88 6.67
C ALA A 42 1.16 -14.94 6.10
N TYR A 43 1.07 -15.03 4.77
CA TYR A 43 0.15 -15.94 4.07
C TYR A 43 -1.28 -15.86 4.62
N ASP A 44 -1.77 -14.63 4.80
CA ASP A 44 -3.10 -14.31 5.36
C ASP A 44 -3.37 -14.74 6.80
N HIS A 45 -2.37 -15.27 7.50
CA HIS A 45 -2.46 -15.60 8.91
C HIS A 45 -1.76 -14.56 9.78
N VAL A 46 -2.47 -14.05 10.80
CA VAL A 46 -1.85 -13.21 11.82
C VAL A 46 -1.03 -14.10 12.75
N LEU A 47 0.27 -13.82 12.83
CA LEU A 47 1.18 -14.56 13.68
C LEU A 47 0.91 -14.26 15.16
N SER A 48 1.13 -15.24 16.03
CA SER A 48 0.87 -15.11 17.47
C SER A 48 1.80 -14.14 18.21
N THR A 49 3.01 -13.95 17.68
CA THR A 49 4.02 -13.07 18.27
C THR A 49 4.06 -11.74 17.53
N PRO A 50 3.73 -10.61 18.20
CA PRO A 50 3.86 -9.29 17.59
C PRO A 50 5.34 -8.88 17.47
N VAL A 51 5.61 -7.92 16.60
CA VAL A 51 6.94 -7.28 16.44
C VAL A 51 6.89 -5.92 17.15
N PRO A 52 7.48 -5.77 18.34
CA PRO A 52 7.40 -4.54 19.12
C PRO A 52 7.91 -3.32 18.34
N GLY A 53 7.10 -2.26 18.31
CA GLY A 53 7.42 -1.01 17.62
C GLY A 53 7.16 -1.01 16.11
N LYS A 54 6.74 -2.15 15.52
CA LYS A 54 6.43 -2.24 14.08
C LYS A 54 5.43 -1.16 13.66
N GLY A 55 4.33 -0.99 14.38
CA GLY A 55 3.30 -0.01 14.03
C GLY A 55 3.85 1.42 13.98
N VAL A 56 4.76 1.78 14.89
CA VAL A 56 5.41 3.10 14.88
C VAL A 56 6.30 3.24 13.62
N VAL A 57 7.18 2.27 13.38
CA VAL A 57 8.10 2.32 12.24
C VAL A 57 7.35 2.44 10.91
N LEU A 58 6.32 1.61 10.70
CA LEU A 58 5.55 1.62 9.45
C LEU A 58 4.77 2.94 9.26
N THR A 59 4.16 3.47 10.32
CA THR A 59 3.45 4.75 10.24
C THR A 59 4.40 5.89 9.91
N GLN A 60 5.55 5.99 10.59
CA GLN A 60 6.52 7.05 10.32
C GLN A 60 7.11 6.95 8.92
N LEU A 61 7.35 5.73 8.44
CA LEU A 61 7.82 5.50 7.08
C LEU A 61 6.76 5.91 6.04
N SER A 62 5.48 5.53 6.25
CA SER A 62 4.38 5.96 5.37
C SER A 62 4.25 7.48 5.33
N LEU A 63 4.31 8.16 6.48
CA LEU A 63 4.22 9.62 6.55
C LEU A 63 5.35 10.28 5.75
N TRP A 64 6.57 9.81 5.91
CA TRP A 64 7.71 10.29 5.13
C TRP A 64 7.50 10.08 3.61
N TRP A 65 7.01 8.91 3.20
CA TRP A 65 6.71 8.64 1.81
C TRP A 65 5.59 9.52 1.25
N PHE A 66 4.52 9.75 2.00
CA PHE A 66 3.46 10.68 1.57
C PHE A 66 4.01 12.08 1.27
N GLU A 67 4.96 12.57 2.08
CA GLU A 67 5.64 13.85 1.81
C GLU A 67 6.48 13.80 0.52
N GLN A 68 7.22 12.69 0.27
CA GLN A 68 8.04 12.55 -0.94
C GLN A 68 7.22 12.40 -2.23
N LEU A 69 5.94 12.07 -2.13
CA LEU A 69 5.03 11.81 -3.25
C LEU A 69 3.98 12.91 -3.44
N ALA A 70 3.93 13.91 -2.58
CA ALA A 70 2.87 14.92 -2.54
C ALA A 70 2.72 15.73 -3.83
N ASP A 71 3.77 15.87 -4.63
CA ASP A 71 3.76 16.52 -5.95
C ASP A 71 3.26 15.60 -7.09
N LEU A 72 3.21 14.28 -6.87
CA LEU A 72 2.74 13.29 -7.85
C LEU A 72 1.26 12.96 -7.68
N VAL A 73 0.83 12.74 -6.45
CA VAL A 73 -0.52 12.29 -6.12
C VAL A 73 -0.93 12.81 -4.76
N PRO A 74 -2.15 13.36 -4.60
CA PRO A 74 -2.67 13.71 -3.28
C PRO A 74 -2.85 12.45 -2.42
N HIS A 75 -2.76 12.62 -1.10
CA HIS A 75 -2.93 11.53 -0.13
C HIS A 75 -4.03 11.83 0.89
N HIS A 76 -4.52 10.79 1.54
CA HIS A 76 -5.65 10.86 2.45
C HIS A 76 -5.31 11.39 3.86
N VAL A 77 -4.05 11.52 4.23
CA VAL A 77 -3.64 11.93 5.58
C VAL A 77 -4.06 13.38 5.85
N VAL A 78 -4.80 13.57 6.93
CA VAL A 78 -5.18 14.89 7.46
C VAL A 78 -4.13 15.37 8.46
N THR A 79 -3.82 14.52 9.45
CA THR A 79 -2.79 14.80 10.45
C THR A 79 -2.31 13.50 11.13
N ALA A 80 -1.08 13.54 11.61
CA ALA A 80 -0.52 12.54 12.52
C ALA A 80 -0.10 13.16 13.86
N GLU A 81 -0.41 14.43 14.08
CA GLU A 81 -0.09 15.14 15.32
C GLU A 81 -1.04 14.75 16.45
N VAL A 82 -0.48 14.68 17.65
CA VAL A 82 -1.25 14.41 18.87
C VAL A 82 -1.95 15.68 19.34
N GLY A 83 -3.24 15.58 19.60
CA GLY A 83 -3.99 16.73 20.14
C GLY A 83 -5.48 16.69 19.86
N PRO A 84 -6.19 17.76 20.21
CA PRO A 84 -7.63 17.92 19.90
C PRO A 84 -7.88 17.87 18.39
N GLY A 85 -8.75 16.98 17.94
CA GLY A 85 -9.00 16.76 16.51
C GLY A 85 -7.83 16.08 15.76
N GLY A 86 -6.85 15.56 16.48
CA GLY A 86 -5.73 14.79 15.95
C GLY A 86 -5.66 13.38 16.54
N VAL A 87 -4.46 12.84 16.56
CA VAL A 87 -4.20 11.50 17.07
C VAL A 87 -4.27 11.47 18.60
N PRO A 88 -5.01 10.51 19.22
CA PRO A 88 -4.97 10.30 20.65
C PRO A 88 -3.58 9.92 21.17
N ALA A 89 -3.17 10.44 22.32
CA ALA A 89 -1.84 10.19 22.91
C ALA A 89 -1.52 8.70 23.09
N ALA A 90 -2.53 7.87 23.39
CA ALA A 90 -2.36 6.43 23.58
C ALA A 90 -1.87 5.68 22.32
N VAL A 91 -2.02 6.27 21.13
CA VAL A 91 -1.59 5.70 19.85
C VAL A 91 -0.64 6.63 19.08
N ALA A 92 0.01 7.55 19.82
CA ALA A 92 0.99 8.47 19.27
C ALA A 92 2.07 7.73 18.46
N GLY A 93 2.46 8.30 17.32
CA GLY A 93 3.51 7.78 16.44
C GLY A 93 3.11 6.58 15.58
N ARG A 94 1.99 5.89 15.88
CA ARG A 94 1.50 4.73 15.12
C ARG A 94 0.08 4.88 14.58
N ALA A 95 -0.41 6.11 14.50
CA ALA A 95 -1.75 6.39 13.98
C ALA A 95 -1.76 7.65 13.12
N MET A 96 -2.73 7.71 12.21
CA MET A 96 -2.99 8.83 11.32
C MET A 96 -4.51 9.10 11.30
N VAL A 97 -4.90 10.36 11.38
CA VAL A 97 -6.26 10.80 11.01
C VAL A 97 -6.27 10.97 9.50
N CYS A 98 -7.13 10.23 8.82
CA CYS A 98 -7.20 10.19 7.38
C CYS A 98 -8.60 10.55 6.89
N ARG A 99 -8.73 11.16 5.72
CA ARG A 99 -10.03 11.30 5.05
C ARG A 99 -10.53 9.92 4.65
N ARG A 100 -11.83 9.70 4.83
CA ARG A 100 -12.45 8.52 4.25
C ARG A 100 -12.53 8.68 2.73
N LEU A 101 -12.24 7.60 2.05
CA LEU A 101 -12.26 7.54 0.58
C LEU A 101 -13.27 6.49 0.14
N GLU A 102 -13.86 6.70 -1.02
CA GLU A 102 -14.48 5.63 -1.79
C GLU A 102 -13.36 4.82 -2.45
N MET A 103 -12.96 3.72 -1.79
CA MET A 103 -11.82 2.92 -2.21
C MET A 103 -12.12 2.17 -3.49
N PHE A 104 -11.16 2.19 -4.43
CA PHE A 104 -11.23 1.30 -5.59
C PHE A 104 -11.03 -0.16 -5.14
N PRO A 105 -11.82 -1.11 -5.67
CA PRO A 105 -11.73 -2.52 -5.32
C PRO A 105 -10.58 -3.23 -6.05
N VAL A 106 -9.43 -2.57 -6.13
CA VAL A 106 -8.23 -3.01 -6.86
C VAL A 106 -7.00 -2.77 -6.01
N GLU A 107 -6.15 -3.77 -5.90
CA GLU A 107 -4.80 -3.62 -5.40
C GLU A 107 -3.87 -3.25 -6.56
N CYS A 108 -3.29 -2.07 -6.49
CA CYS A 108 -2.44 -1.53 -7.54
C CYS A 108 -0.98 -1.90 -7.28
N VAL A 109 -0.50 -2.93 -7.96
CA VAL A 109 0.87 -3.43 -7.78
C VAL A 109 1.76 -2.99 -8.93
N ALA A 110 2.91 -2.39 -8.61
CA ALA A 110 4.00 -2.19 -9.55
C ALA A 110 5.16 -3.13 -9.23
N ARG A 111 5.76 -3.72 -10.27
CA ARG A 111 6.92 -4.60 -10.15
C ARG A 111 8.05 -4.10 -11.05
N GLY A 112 9.21 -3.86 -10.48
CA GLY A 112 10.45 -3.63 -11.24
C GLY A 112 11.38 -4.84 -11.21
N TYR A 113 11.03 -5.84 -10.40
CA TYR A 113 11.74 -7.11 -10.29
C TYR A 113 10.74 -8.26 -10.24
N LEU A 114 11.15 -9.40 -10.81
CA LEU A 114 10.32 -10.59 -10.90
C LEU A 114 10.50 -11.45 -9.64
N THR A 115 9.45 -11.55 -8.81
CA THR A 115 9.45 -12.39 -7.60
C THR A 115 8.02 -12.70 -7.15
N GLY A 116 7.86 -13.53 -6.13
CA GLY A 116 6.56 -13.85 -5.53
C GLY A 116 5.54 -14.40 -6.52
N SER A 117 4.28 -13.93 -6.45
CA SER A 117 3.19 -14.38 -7.34
C SER A 117 3.48 -14.10 -8.82
N GLY A 118 4.16 -12.99 -9.13
CA GLY A 118 4.56 -12.66 -10.50
C GLY A 118 5.54 -13.69 -11.09
N LEU A 119 6.49 -14.19 -10.30
CA LEU A 119 7.40 -15.25 -10.75
C LEU A 119 6.66 -16.58 -11.01
N VAL A 120 5.68 -16.90 -10.17
CA VAL A 120 4.87 -18.11 -10.34
C VAL A 120 4.10 -18.04 -11.67
N GLU A 121 3.45 -16.92 -11.93
CA GLU A 121 2.67 -16.69 -13.15
C GLU A 121 3.59 -16.68 -14.40
N TYR A 122 4.72 -15.99 -14.34
CA TYR A 122 5.71 -15.97 -15.42
C TYR A 122 6.21 -17.37 -15.79
N ARG A 123 6.51 -18.19 -14.80
CA ARG A 123 6.96 -19.58 -15.05
C ARG A 123 5.89 -20.45 -15.71
N ALA A 124 4.64 -20.13 -15.49
CA ALA A 124 3.51 -20.85 -16.08
C ALA A 124 3.20 -20.41 -17.54
N GLY A 125 3.41 -19.13 -17.87
CA GLY A 125 2.93 -18.59 -19.14
C GLY A 125 3.82 -17.54 -19.84
N GLY A 126 4.99 -17.23 -19.32
CA GLY A 126 5.90 -16.21 -19.90
C GLY A 126 5.40 -14.77 -19.76
N SER A 127 4.32 -14.56 -18.98
CA SER A 127 3.69 -13.24 -18.76
C SER A 127 3.30 -13.06 -17.30
N VAL A 128 3.01 -11.81 -16.90
CA VAL A 128 2.42 -11.48 -15.59
C VAL A 128 1.25 -10.53 -15.83
N CYS A 129 0.07 -10.86 -15.36
CA CYS A 129 -1.17 -10.08 -15.58
C CYS A 129 -1.42 -9.76 -17.07
N GLY A 130 -1.08 -10.69 -17.97
CA GLY A 130 -1.18 -10.49 -19.42
C GLY A 130 -0.03 -9.69 -20.05
N VAL A 131 0.91 -9.15 -19.28
CA VAL A 131 2.11 -8.46 -19.78
C VAL A 131 3.18 -9.49 -20.14
N PRO A 132 3.54 -9.66 -21.42
CA PRO A 132 4.59 -10.60 -21.82
C PRO A 132 5.95 -10.12 -21.34
N LEU A 133 6.79 -11.05 -20.87
CA LEU A 133 8.12 -10.77 -20.39
C LEU A 133 9.17 -11.52 -21.20
N PRO A 134 10.42 -11.02 -21.25
CA PRO A 134 11.53 -11.74 -21.91
C PRO A 134 11.76 -13.13 -21.32
N ASP A 135 12.26 -14.05 -22.16
CA ASP A 135 12.68 -15.37 -21.70
C ASP A 135 13.90 -15.32 -20.77
N GLY A 136 14.01 -16.33 -19.91
CA GLY A 136 15.19 -16.54 -19.06
C GLY A 136 15.24 -15.70 -17.81
N LEU A 137 14.14 -15.04 -17.41
CA LEU A 137 14.07 -14.36 -16.12
C LEU A 137 13.99 -15.37 -14.97
N GLU A 138 14.73 -15.08 -13.91
CA GLU A 138 14.80 -15.86 -12.68
C GLU A 138 14.24 -15.06 -11.50
N ASP A 139 14.15 -15.69 -10.31
CA ASP A 139 13.74 -14.99 -9.10
C ASP A 139 14.70 -13.84 -8.79
N GLY A 140 14.13 -12.67 -8.53
CA GLY A 140 14.87 -11.43 -8.32
C GLY A 140 15.45 -10.80 -9.59
N SER A 141 15.16 -11.30 -10.79
CA SER A 141 15.56 -10.63 -12.04
C SER A 141 14.94 -9.25 -12.15
N ARG A 142 15.76 -8.25 -12.49
CA ARG A 142 15.26 -6.90 -12.82
C ARG A 142 14.52 -6.95 -14.15
N LEU A 143 13.35 -6.35 -14.20
CA LEU A 143 12.57 -6.19 -15.42
C LEU A 143 13.16 -5.08 -16.30
N PRO A 144 13.01 -5.15 -17.64
CA PRO A 144 13.46 -4.09 -18.54
C PRO A 144 12.84 -2.72 -18.20
N GLU A 145 11.56 -2.73 -17.83
CA GLU A 145 10.80 -1.61 -17.32
C GLU A 145 9.83 -2.07 -16.23
N PRO A 146 9.43 -1.20 -15.29
CA PRO A 146 8.42 -1.56 -14.30
C PRO A 146 7.08 -1.86 -14.97
N ILE A 147 6.39 -2.87 -14.48
CA ILE A 147 5.08 -3.29 -14.98
C ILE A 147 3.99 -3.09 -13.92
N PHE A 148 2.78 -2.78 -14.38
CA PHE A 148 1.58 -2.74 -13.56
C PHE A 148 0.92 -4.11 -13.56
N THR A 149 0.79 -4.71 -12.39
CA THR A 149 0.27 -6.07 -12.18
C THR A 149 -0.81 -6.06 -11.11
N PRO A 150 -2.01 -5.55 -11.42
CA PRO A 150 -3.07 -5.40 -10.43
C PRO A 150 -3.57 -6.74 -9.90
N ALA A 151 -4.18 -6.69 -8.72
CA ALA A 151 -4.92 -7.82 -8.16
C ALA A 151 -6.32 -7.35 -7.72
N THR A 152 -7.28 -8.27 -7.74
CA THR A 152 -8.59 -8.02 -7.15
C THR A 152 -8.46 -8.05 -5.63
N LYS A 153 -9.24 -7.21 -4.92
CA LYS A 153 -9.43 -7.38 -3.48
C LYS A 153 -10.37 -8.56 -3.25
N ALA A 154 -9.82 -9.66 -2.78
CA ALA A 154 -10.59 -10.82 -2.41
C ALA A 154 -11.46 -10.56 -1.16
N ALA A 155 -12.54 -11.33 -1.00
CA ALA A 155 -13.32 -11.32 0.22
C ALA A 155 -12.44 -11.76 1.41
N VAL A 156 -12.81 -11.35 2.63
CA VAL A 156 -12.07 -11.71 3.84
C VAL A 156 -11.94 -13.23 3.97
N GLY A 157 -10.71 -13.74 3.91
CA GLY A 157 -10.39 -15.17 3.97
C GLY A 157 -10.06 -15.82 2.61
N GLU A 158 -10.16 -15.08 1.53
CA GLU A 158 -9.70 -15.49 0.20
C GLU A 158 -8.39 -14.78 -0.15
N HIS A 159 -7.67 -15.27 -1.15
CA HIS A 159 -6.43 -14.67 -1.63
C HIS A 159 -6.70 -13.69 -2.77
N ASP A 160 -5.97 -12.57 -2.76
CA ASP A 160 -5.96 -11.63 -3.86
C ASP A 160 -5.41 -12.32 -5.12
N GLU A 161 -6.16 -12.23 -6.22
CA GLU A 161 -5.78 -12.86 -7.49
C GLU A 161 -5.23 -11.81 -8.45
N ASN A 162 -4.07 -12.10 -9.05
CA ASN A 162 -3.54 -11.30 -10.14
C ASN A 162 -4.53 -11.28 -11.30
N VAL A 163 -4.84 -10.10 -11.81
CA VAL A 163 -5.74 -9.91 -12.95
C VAL A 163 -5.10 -9.03 -14.01
N SER A 164 -5.59 -9.11 -15.26
CA SER A 164 -5.09 -8.22 -16.30
C SER A 164 -5.64 -6.80 -16.16
N PHE A 165 -4.99 -5.86 -16.83
CA PHE A 165 -5.45 -4.47 -16.92
C PHE A 165 -6.88 -4.37 -17.48
N GLU A 166 -7.23 -5.22 -18.45
CA GLU A 166 -8.55 -5.25 -19.08
C GLU A 166 -9.66 -5.61 -18.07
N VAL A 167 -9.40 -6.57 -17.17
CA VAL A 167 -10.33 -6.94 -16.10
C VAL A 167 -10.56 -5.76 -15.15
N VAL A 168 -9.50 -5.03 -14.79
CA VAL A 168 -9.63 -3.81 -13.99
C VAL A 168 -10.43 -2.75 -14.74
N ALA A 169 -10.17 -2.55 -16.04
CA ALA A 169 -10.88 -1.58 -16.87
C ALA A 169 -12.38 -1.91 -17.02
N GLU A 170 -12.73 -3.19 -17.07
CA GLU A 170 -14.14 -3.63 -17.04
C GLU A 170 -14.81 -3.35 -15.69
N GLN A 171 -14.08 -3.49 -14.59
CA GLN A 171 -14.61 -3.34 -13.23
C GLN A 171 -14.82 -1.88 -12.83
N ILE A 172 -13.85 -0.99 -13.11
CA ILE A 172 -13.85 0.39 -12.62
C ILE A 172 -13.93 1.45 -13.75
N GLY A 173 -13.96 1.02 -15.00
CA GLY A 173 -13.92 1.88 -16.17
C GLY A 173 -12.51 2.16 -16.69
N ALA A 174 -12.36 2.25 -18.02
CA ALA A 174 -11.06 2.37 -18.68
C ALA A 174 -10.27 3.63 -18.26
N SER A 175 -10.95 4.74 -18.01
CA SER A 175 -10.31 6.00 -17.59
C SER A 175 -9.67 5.89 -16.21
N ASP A 176 -10.41 5.36 -15.23
CA ASP A 176 -9.90 5.19 -13.86
C ASP A 176 -8.81 4.11 -13.82
N ALA A 177 -8.99 3.00 -14.54
CA ALA A 177 -7.97 1.96 -14.64
C ALA A 177 -6.64 2.50 -15.22
N ALA A 178 -6.71 3.31 -16.29
CA ALA A 178 -5.51 3.94 -16.87
C ALA A 178 -4.86 4.90 -15.89
N LEU A 179 -5.66 5.72 -15.19
CA LEU A 179 -5.15 6.65 -14.17
C LEU A 179 -4.47 5.91 -13.01
N LEU A 180 -5.09 4.85 -12.48
CA LEU A 180 -4.48 4.04 -11.41
C LEU A 180 -3.17 3.40 -11.86
N ARG A 181 -3.10 2.84 -13.05
CA ARG A 181 -1.87 2.28 -13.62
C ARG A 181 -0.77 3.35 -13.68
N ASP A 182 -1.08 4.50 -14.28
CA ASP A 182 -0.09 5.55 -14.53
C ASP A 182 0.41 6.16 -13.21
N LEU A 183 -0.47 6.39 -12.23
CA LEU A 183 -0.08 6.82 -10.89
C LEU A 183 0.76 5.76 -10.15
N THR A 184 0.39 4.49 -10.25
CA THR A 184 1.14 3.39 -9.61
C THR A 184 2.57 3.31 -10.14
N LEU A 185 2.75 3.38 -11.46
CA LEU A 185 4.06 3.34 -12.09
C LEU A 185 4.89 4.62 -11.79
N ALA A 186 4.24 5.77 -11.72
CA ALA A 186 4.90 7.04 -11.35
C ALA A 186 5.40 7.02 -9.90
N VAL A 187 4.55 6.57 -8.96
CA VAL A 187 4.92 6.40 -7.54
C VAL A 187 6.06 5.39 -7.40
N TYR A 188 5.94 4.23 -8.04
CA TYR A 188 7.01 3.22 -8.02
C TYR A 188 8.33 3.77 -8.54
N SER A 189 8.33 4.44 -9.68
CA SER A 189 9.56 4.96 -10.30
C SER A 189 10.24 6.02 -9.43
N ARG A 190 9.47 6.92 -8.81
CA ARG A 190 9.98 7.90 -7.83
C ARG A 190 10.58 7.20 -6.62
N ALA A 191 9.86 6.24 -6.06
CA ALA A 191 10.28 5.53 -4.86
C ALA A 191 11.52 4.65 -5.10
N GLU A 192 11.56 3.95 -6.23
CA GLU A 192 12.71 3.13 -6.64
C GLU A 192 13.99 3.95 -6.77
N GLY A 193 13.91 5.13 -7.39
CA GLY A 193 15.03 6.05 -7.49
C GLY A 193 15.54 6.51 -6.12
N LEU A 194 14.63 6.97 -5.23
CA LEU A 194 14.97 7.42 -3.88
C LEU A 194 15.55 6.29 -3.01
N ALA A 195 15.05 5.06 -3.15
CA ALA A 195 15.55 3.88 -2.44
C ALA A 195 16.94 3.49 -2.96
N ARG A 196 17.11 3.43 -4.28
CA ARG A 196 18.37 3.08 -4.94
C ARG A 196 19.51 4.00 -4.55
N ASP A 197 19.27 5.31 -4.48
CA ASP A 197 20.26 6.31 -4.03
C ASP A 197 20.74 6.06 -2.60
N ARG A 198 20.00 5.24 -1.84
CA ARG A 198 20.32 4.82 -0.45
C ARG A 198 20.78 3.37 -0.35
N GLY A 199 21.13 2.73 -1.46
CA GLY A 199 21.58 1.35 -1.49
C GLY A 199 20.47 0.31 -1.26
N VAL A 200 19.21 0.68 -1.49
CA VAL A 200 18.05 -0.20 -1.32
C VAL A 200 17.34 -0.38 -2.66
N ILE A 201 17.01 -1.63 -2.99
CA ILE A 201 16.14 -1.98 -4.11
C ILE A 201 14.71 -2.03 -3.62
N LEU A 202 13.81 -1.34 -4.31
CA LEU A 202 12.38 -1.55 -4.22
C LEU A 202 11.98 -2.54 -5.32
N ALA A 203 11.69 -3.77 -4.95
CA ALA A 203 11.38 -4.82 -5.93
C ALA A 203 9.96 -4.69 -6.48
N ASP A 204 9.01 -4.53 -5.61
CA ASP A 204 7.61 -4.27 -5.92
C ASP A 204 6.95 -3.48 -4.79
N THR A 205 5.79 -2.92 -5.09
CA THR A 205 4.93 -2.26 -4.11
C THR A 205 3.47 -2.46 -4.46
N LYS A 206 2.64 -2.55 -3.43
CA LYS A 206 1.19 -2.56 -3.50
C LYS A 206 0.67 -1.23 -2.98
N LEU A 207 -0.13 -0.55 -3.78
CA LEU A 207 -0.76 0.73 -3.46
C LEU A 207 -2.28 0.59 -3.49
N GLU A 208 -2.94 1.36 -2.66
CA GLU A 208 -4.39 1.47 -2.64
C GLU A 208 -4.81 2.90 -2.93
N PHE A 209 -5.81 3.06 -3.78
CA PHE A 209 -6.36 4.34 -4.15
C PHE A 209 -7.86 4.39 -3.86
N GLY A 210 -8.34 5.60 -3.64
CA GLY A 210 -9.77 5.86 -3.52
C GLY A 210 -10.11 7.23 -4.10
N ARG A 211 -11.40 7.49 -4.26
CA ARG A 211 -11.90 8.80 -4.66
C ARG A 211 -12.26 9.61 -3.41
N ALA A 212 -11.73 10.80 -3.31
CA ALA A 212 -12.09 11.70 -2.22
C ALA A 212 -13.53 12.20 -2.41
N LEU A 213 -14.37 12.00 -1.39
CA LEU A 213 -15.77 12.40 -1.42
C LEU A 213 -15.94 13.88 -1.06
N GLU A 214 -15.01 14.42 -0.27
CA GLU A 214 -15.03 15.80 0.21
C GLU A 214 -13.63 16.38 0.42
N GLY A 215 -13.57 17.64 0.85
CA GLY A 215 -12.32 18.32 1.17
C GLY A 215 -11.58 18.88 -0.04
N PRO A 216 -10.29 19.22 0.11
CA PRO A 216 -9.53 19.93 -0.93
C PRO A 216 -9.32 19.13 -2.21
N HIS A 217 -9.48 17.81 -2.16
CA HIS A 217 -9.30 16.90 -3.29
C HIS A 217 -10.60 16.19 -3.69
N ALA A 218 -11.79 16.77 -3.36
CA ALA A 218 -13.07 16.18 -3.71
C ALA A 218 -13.17 15.82 -5.20
N GLY A 219 -13.57 14.59 -5.49
CA GLY A 219 -13.64 14.02 -6.85
C GLY A 219 -12.33 13.52 -7.42
N ALA A 220 -11.17 13.83 -6.83
CA ALA A 220 -9.88 13.34 -7.29
C ALA A 220 -9.58 11.91 -6.80
N VAL A 221 -8.72 11.22 -7.54
CA VAL A 221 -8.09 9.97 -7.08
C VAL A 221 -6.99 10.34 -6.08
N VAL A 222 -7.00 9.66 -4.95
CA VAL A 222 -6.17 9.93 -3.77
C VAL A 222 -5.49 8.63 -3.34
N LEU A 223 -4.22 8.71 -2.99
CA LEU A 223 -3.46 7.59 -2.43
C LEU A 223 -3.92 7.37 -0.97
N GLY A 224 -4.37 6.16 -0.70
CA GLY A 224 -4.90 5.73 0.60
C GLY A 224 -4.02 4.69 1.28
N ASP A 225 -4.50 4.22 2.42
CA ASP A 225 -3.88 3.21 3.26
C ASP A 225 -2.43 3.55 3.69
N GLU A 226 -1.56 2.56 3.80
CA GLU A 226 -0.12 2.77 3.95
C GLU A 226 0.58 2.83 2.60
N VAL A 227 1.75 3.41 2.55
CA VAL A 227 2.51 3.51 1.31
C VAL A 227 3.97 3.12 1.53
N LEU A 228 4.48 2.22 0.67
CA LEU A 228 5.90 1.90 0.57
C LEU A 228 6.52 1.47 1.92
N THR A 229 5.80 0.64 2.66
CA THR A 229 6.27 0.01 3.90
C THR A 229 6.66 -1.45 3.64
N PRO A 230 7.42 -2.07 4.53
CA PRO A 230 7.69 -3.50 4.45
C PRO A 230 6.47 -4.43 4.50
N ASP A 231 5.28 -3.93 4.89
CA ASP A 231 4.02 -4.68 4.82
C ASP A 231 3.40 -4.66 3.41
N SER A 232 3.64 -3.59 2.64
CA SER A 232 3.09 -3.40 1.30
C SER A 232 4.12 -3.53 0.18
N SER A 233 5.40 -3.67 0.49
CA SER A 233 6.50 -3.57 -0.48
C SER A 233 7.65 -4.50 -0.11
N ARG A 234 8.39 -4.97 -1.12
CA ARG A 234 9.64 -5.72 -0.93
C ARG A 234 10.84 -4.81 -1.13
N PHE A 235 11.65 -4.72 -0.10
CA PHE A 235 12.91 -3.99 -0.11
C PHE A 235 14.08 -4.94 0.08
N TRP A 236 15.12 -4.80 -0.75
CA TRP A 236 16.34 -5.63 -0.67
C TRP A 236 17.57 -4.74 -0.56
N PRO A 237 18.61 -5.15 0.21
CA PRO A 237 19.92 -4.50 0.15
C PRO A 237 20.50 -4.64 -1.26
N ALA A 238 20.90 -3.52 -1.88
CA ALA A 238 21.37 -3.52 -3.26
C ALA A 238 22.71 -4.26 -3.43
N ASP A 239 23.53 -4.24 -2.40
CA ASP A 239 24.84 -4.92 -2.35
C ASP A 239 24.74 -6.45 -2.15
N ALA A 240 23.61 -6.93 -1.62
CA ALA A 240 23.35 -8.36 -1.41
C ALA A 240 22.48 -8.99 -2.51
N TRP A 241 21.90 -8.17 -3.39
CA TRP A 241 20.99 -8.61 -4.43
C TRP A 241 21.69 -9.45 -5.51
N GLN A 242 21.12 -10.60 -5.84
CA GLN A 242 21.55 -11.48 -6.93
C GLN A 242 20.35 -12.18 -7.57
N PRO A 243 20.13 -12.07 -8.89
CA PRO A 243 19.12 -12.87 -9.59
C PRO A 243 19.36 -14.37 -9.43
N GLY A 244 18.30 -15.18 -9.48
CA GLY A 244 18.37 -16.64 -9.37
C GLY A 244 18.49 -17.16 -7.94
N ARG A 245 18.41 -16.28 -6.94
CA ARG A 245 18.47 -16.65 -5.51
C ARG A 245 17.32 -16.01 -4.74
N ALA A 246 16.93 -16.64 -3.63
CA ALA A 246 16.08 -15.99 -2.65
C ALA A 246 16.78 -14.71 -2.16
N GLN A 247 16.05 -13.60 -2.17
CA GLN A 247 16.56 -12.32 -1.69
C GLN A 247 16.48 -12.24 -0.17
N PRO A 248 17.41 -11.56 0.51
CA PRO A 248 17.45 -11.43 1.97
C PRO A 248 16.25 -10.67 2.54
#